data_9605c12ab5e0779f6e86aab6c0e7171a
#
_entry.id   9605c12ab5e0779f6e86aab6c0e7171a
#
_cell.length_a   1.000
_cell.length_b   1.000
_cell.length_c   1.000
_cell.angle_alpha   90.00
_cell.angle_beta   90.00
_cell.angle_gamma   90.00
#
_symmetry.space_group_name_H-M   'P 1'
#
loop_
_entity.id
_entity.type
_entity.pdbx_description
1 polymer ?
#
loop_
_entity_poly.entity_id
_entity_poly.type
_entity_poly.pdbx_seq_one_letter_code
_entity_poly.pdbx_strand_id
1 'polypeptide(L)'
;RPGTDKVAPYDVTLGDALAVYPFGNTVGVSVITGENLWKALENGVSNWPGDGRFPQISGFKFSFDTTKAVGSRVQSVTKTDGTAIAKDSKEYTVAVPDFMIYGGDGYVGFFTPSKAKLRGLLVDVFIEAVTEASSGGKAITIPALDGRITKVNP
;
A
#
# COMPACT_ATOMS: atom_id res chain seq x y z
N ARG A 1 -1.07 -13.75 9.64
CA ARG A 1 -2.50 -13.73 9.25
C ARG A 1 -3.32 -14.01 10.48
N PRO A 2 -4.33 -13.17 10.81
CA PRO A 2 -5.27 -13.53 11.86
C PRO A 2 -5.98 -14.81 11.43
N GLY A 3 -5.91 -15.83 12.29
CA GLY A 3 -6.69 -17.04 12.32
C GLY A 3 -7.16 -17.61 10.98
N THR A 4 -6.35 -18.46 10.38
CA THR A 4 -6.78 -19.31 9.26
C THR A 4 -7.91 -20.30 9.64
N ASP A 5 -8.25 -20.35 10.92
CA ASP A 5 -9.27 -21.17 11.56
C ASP A 5 -10.63 -20.49 11.70
N LYS A 6 -10.70 -19.16 11.48
CA LYS A 6 -11.97 -18.43 11.52
C LYS A 6 -12.74 -18.59 10.20
N VAL A 7 -13.97 -19.06 10.29
CA VAL A 7 -14.89 -19.19 9.17
C VAL A 7 -15.79 -17.96 9.11
N ALA A 8 -15.88 -17.31 7.95
CA ALA A 8 -16.75 -16.16 7.77
C ALA A 8 -18.25 -16.54 7.81
N PRO A 9 -19.14 -15.68 8.35
CA PRO A 9 -18.82 -14.39 8.96
C PRO A 9 -18.28 -14.59 10.40
N TYR A 10 -17.34 -13.73 10.81
CA TYR A 10 -16.81 -13.69 12.19
C TYR A 10 -16.56 -12.27 12.65
N ASP A 11 -16.55 -12.07 13.95
CA ASP A 11 -16.23 -10.76 14.53
C ASP A 11 -14.74 -10.49 14.48
N VAL A 12 -14.35 -9.36 13.90
CA VAL A 12 -12.97 -8.88 13.92
C VAL A 12 -12.71 -8.24 15.30
N THR A 13 -11.79 -8.81 16.03
CA THR A 13 -11.42 -8.33 17.38
C THR A 13 -10.24 -7.35 17.32
N LEU A 14 -10.03 -6.61 18.41
CA LEU A 14 -8.82 -5.79 18.58
C LEU A 14 -7.54 -6.62 18.43
N GLY A 15 -7.53 -7.85 18.95
CA GLY A 15 -6.41 -8.78 18.78
C GLY A 15 -6.11 -9.10 17.31
N ASP A 16 -7.13 -9.26 16.49
CA ASP A 16 -6.98 -9.46 15.03
C ASP A 16 -6.37 -8.22 14.37
N ALA A 17 -6.82 -7.01 14.74
CA ALA A 17 -6.26 -5.76 14.23
C ALA A 17 -4.77 -5.60 14.59
N LEU A 18 -4.42 -5.86 15.85
CA LEU A 18 -3.03 -5.80 16.33
C LEU A 18 -2.15 -6.89 15.69
N ALA A 19 -2.71 -8.05 15.36
CA ALA A 19 -1.96 -9.09 14.64
C ALA A 19 -1.66 -8.69 13.18
N VAL A 20 -2.53 -7.88 12.54
CA VAL A 20 -2.30 -7.35 11.19
C VAL A 20 -1.32 -6.16 11.21
N TYR A 21 -1.40 -5.29 12.21
CA TYR A 21 -0.58 -4.08 12.35
C TYR A 21 0.22 -4.09 13.67
N PRO A 22 1.23 -4.98 13.82
CA PRO A 22 1.90 -5.18 15.12
C PRO A 22 2.97 -4.13 15.45
N PHE A 23 3.36 -3.26 14.52
CA PHE A 23 4.59 -2.47 14.63
C PHE A 23 4.41 -1.06 15.21
N GLY A 24 3.21 -0.64 15.54
CA GLY A 24 2.96 0.71 16.06
C GLY A 24 3.28 1.85 15.08
N ASN A 25 3.33 1.57 13.79
CA ASN A 25 3.53 2.59 12.76
C ASN A 25 2.40 3.60 12.74
N THR A 26 2.73 4.86 12.42
CA THR A 26 1.76 5.92 12.17
C THR A 26 1.47 6.08 10.68
N VAL A 27 0.32 6.65 10.35
CA VAL A 27 0.05 7.11 8.98
C VAL A 27 0.83 8.39 8.74
N GLY A 28 1.71 8.39 7.76
CA GLY A 28 2.42 9.58 7.29
C GLY A 28 1.83 10.08 5.98
N VAL A 29 1.47 11.35 5.92
CA VAL A 29 1.11 12.03 4.67
C VAL A 29 2.33 12.79 4.18
N SER A 30 2.85 12.44 3.01
CA SER A 30 4.05 13.03 2.43
C SER A 30 3.86 13.30 0.94
N VAL A 31 4.91 13.78 0.31
CA VAL A 31 4.95 14.08 -1.12
C VAL A 31 5.95 13.15 -1.80
N ILE A 32 5.58 12.67 -2.98
CA ILE A 32 6.42 11.86 -3.86
C ILE A 32 6.34 12.40 -5.29
N THR A 33 7.45 12.46 -6.00
CA THR A 33 7.44 12.80 -7.43
C THR A 33 7.02 11.60 -8.27
N GLY A 34 6.57 11.85 -9.51
CA GLY A 34 6.27 10.77 -10.44
C GLY A 34 7.46 9.83 -10.64
N GLU A 35 8.67 10.39 -10.82
CA GLU A 35 9.90 9.62 -10.93
C GLU A 35 10.14 8.72 -9.71
N ASN A 36 10.02 9.28 -8.51
CA ASN A 36 10.22 8.53 -7.27
C ASN A 36 9.12 7.49 -7.01
N LEU A 37 7.87 7.76 -7.44
CA LEU A 37 6.80 6.76 -7.36
C LEU A 37 7.15 5.51 -8.19
N TRP A 38 7.65 5.69 -9.39
CA TRP A 38 8.11 4.57 -10.21
C TRP A 38 9.26 3.81 -9.55
N LYS A 39 10.26 4.51 -8.98
CA LYS A 39 11.37 3.88 -8.24
C LYS A 39 10.88 3.13 -7.00
N ALA A 40 9.94 3.71 -6.25
CA ALA A 40 9.33 3.08 -5.09
C ALA A 40 8.58 1.78 -5.46
N LEU A 41 7.85 1.78 -6.58
CA LEU A 41 7.19 0.59 -7.09
C LEU A 41 8.19 -0.47 -7.57
N GLU A 42 9.29 -0.07 -8.24
CA GLU A 42 10.38 -0.97 -8.62
C GLU A 42 11.01 -1.63 -7.38
N ASN A 43 11.25 -0.86 -6.30
CA ASN A 43 11.68 -1.42 -5.02
C ASN A 43 10.66 -2.42 -4.49
N GLY A 44 9.37 -2.08 -4.52
CA GLY A 44 8.29 -2.94 -4.03
C GLY A 44 8.19 -4.29 -4.74
N VAL A 45 8.45 -4.34 -6.06
CA VAL A 45 8.39 -5.58 -6.85
C VAL A 45 9.75 -6.28 -7.00
N SER A 46 10.82 -5.73 -6.41
CA SER A 46 12.20 -6.22 -6.62
C SER A 46 12.39 -7.67 -6.17
N ASN A 47 11.76 -8.06 -5.06
CA ASN A 47 11.88 -9.40 -4.46
C ASN A 47 10.58 -10.21 -4.55
N TRP A 48 9.69 -9.85 -5.49
CA TRP A 48 8.46 -10.66 -5.69
C TRP A 48 8.81 -12.15 -5.91
N PRO A 49 8.04 -13.10 -5.31
CA PRO A 49 6.79 -12.92 -4.53
C PRO A 49 6.98 -12.91 -3.00
N GLY A 50 8.17 -12.99 -2.48
CA GLY A 50 8.44 -13.41 -1.10
C GLY A 50 8.90 -12.30 -0.13
N ASP A 51 8.58 -11.02 -0.35
CA ASP A 51 9.08 -9.94 0.49
C ASP A 51 7.96 -9.01 0.99
N GLY A 52 8.07 -8.57 2.25
CA GLY A 52 7.12 -7.67 2.90
C GLY A 52 7.07 -6.26 2.31
N ARG A 53 8.07 -5.86 1.51
CA ARG A 53 8.09 -4.57 0.82
C ARG A 53 7.07 -4.43 -0.30
N PHE A 54 6.41 -5.51 -0.74
CA PHE A 54 5.42 -5.44 -1.81
C PHE A 54 4.24 -4.57 -1.40
N PRO A 55 3.96 -3.45 -2.11
CA PRO A 55 2.97 -2.48 -1.66
C PRO A 55 1.55 -2.94 -1.99
N GLN A 56 0.63 -2.71 -1.07
CA GLN A 56 -0.80 -2.66 -1.35
C GLN A 56 -1.17 -1.20 -1.59
N ILE A 57 -1.89 -0.91 -2.66
CA ILE A 57 -2.12 0.45 -3.12
C ILE A 57 -3.59 0.82 -3.21
N SER A 58 -3.87 2.12 -3.14
CA SER A 58 -5.16 2.73 -3.47
C SER A 58 -4.94 4.09 -4.15
N GLY A 59 -5.91 4.52 -4.96
CA GLY A 59 -5.87 5.82 -5.65
C GLY A 59 -5.10 5.82 -6.99
N PHE A 60 -4.45 4.73 -7.35
CA PHE A 60 -3.80 4.55 -8.64
C PHE A 60 -3.72 3.05 -8.99
N LYS A 61 -3.22 2.74 -10.18
CA LYS A 61 -3.00 1.38 -10.68
C LYS A 61 -1.58 1.23 -11.19
N PHE A 62 -1.00 0.03 -11.05
CA PHE A 62 0.25 -0.28 -11.74
C PHE A 62 0.28 -1.72 -12.24
N SER A 63 1.09 -1.96 -13.27
CA SER A 63 1.40 -3.30 -13.75
C SER A 63 2.90 -3.58 -13.70
N PHE A 64 3.26 -4.85 -13.49
CA PHE A 64 4.65 -5.27 -13.43
C PHE A 64 4.86 -6.63 -14.06
N ASP A 65 6.10 -6.86 -14.54
CA ASP A 65 6.55 -8.06 -15.23
C ASP A 65 7.76 -8.66 -14.50
N THR A 66 7.60 -9.83 -13.92
CA THR A 66 8.66 -10.50 -13.16
C THR A 66 9.69 -11.18 -14.05
N THR A 67 9.48 -11.28 -15.37
CA THR A 67 10.47 -11.77 -16.33
C THR A 67 11.53 -10.71 -16.65
N LYS A 68 11.29 -9.46 -16.33
CA LYS A 68 12.23 -8.36 -16.50
C LYS A 68 13.22 -8.29 -15.35
N ALA A 69 14.37 -7.69 -15.63
CA ALA A 69 15.38 -7.43 -14.62
C ALA A 69 14.82 -6.53 -13.49
N VAL A 70 15.32 -6.73 -12.27
CA VAL A 70 15.03 -5.85 -11.13
C VAL A 70 15.39 -4.41 -11.50
N GLY A 71 14.51 -3.47 -11.21
CA GLY A 71 14.61 -2.07 -11.61
C GLY A 71 13.98 -1.74 -12.97
N SER A 72 13.44 -2.76 -13.67
CA SER A 72 12.75 -2.61 -14.96
C SER A 72 11.46 -3.44 -15.03
N ARG A 73 10.93 -3.81 -13.86
CA ARG A 73 9.73 -4.65 -13.74
C ARG A 73 8.43 -3.88 -13.89
N VAL A 74 8.37 -2.62 -13.45
CA VAL A 74 7.14 -1.81 -13.55
C VAL A 74 6.92 -1.39 -14.99
N GLN A 75 5.75 -1.75 -15.53
CA GLN A 75 5.41 -1.54 -16.94
C GLN A 75 4.50 -0.33 -17.15
N SER A 76 3.60 -0.09 -16.21
CA SER A 76 2.69 1.06 -16.27
C SER A 76 2.32 1.56 -14.88
N VAL A 77 2.10 2.86 -14.75
CA VAL A 77 1.52 3.50 -13.56
C VAL A 77 0.48 4.49 -14.06
N THR A 78 -0.76 4.35 -13.60
CA THR A 78 -1.87 5.21 -14.03
C THR A 78 -2.72 5.63 -12.84
N LYS A 79 -3.35 6.78 -12.91
CA LYS A 79 -4.43 7.14 -12.00
C LYS A 79 -5.64 6.24 -12.20
N THR A 80 -6.61 6.33 -11.31
CA THR A 80 -7.87 5.56 -11.40
C THR A 80 -8.68 5.89 -12.65
N ASP A 81 -8.54 7.11 -13.20
CA ASP A 81 -9.16 7.56 -14.43
C ASP A 81 -8.44 7.09 -15.73
N GLY A 82 -7.36 6.34 -15.59
CA GLY A 82 -6.53 5.86 -16.70
C GLY A 82 -5.42 6.82 -17.14
N THR A 83 -5.37 8.03 -16.61
CA THR A 83 -4.30 9.00 -16.94
C THR A 83 -2.94 8.46 -16.47
N ALA A 84 -1.96 8.45 -17.37
CA ALA A 84 -0.61 8.00 -17.04
C ALA A 84 0.06 8.90 -15.99
N ILE A 85 0.77 8.26 -15.05
CA ILE A 85 1.70 8.93 -14.15
C ILE A 85 3.10 8.80 -14.74
N ALA A 86 3.62 9.91 -15.24
CA ALA A 86 4.92 9.97 -15.90
C ALA A 86 6.08 9.87 -14.90
N LYS A 87 7.26 9.48 -15.38
CA LYS A 87 8.52 9.52 -14.62
C LYS A 87 9.09 10.95 -14.64
N ASP A 88 8.42 11.86 -13.96
CA ASP A 88 8.72 13.29 -13.96
C ASP A 88 8.79 13.88 -12.55
N SER A 89 9.05 15.17 -12.45
CA SER A 89 9.14 15.92 -11.20
C SER A 89 7.77 16.35 -10.63
N LYS A 90 6.66 15.99 -11.28
CA LYS A 90 5.32 16.31 -10.77
C LYS A 90 5.09 15.64 -9.42
N GLU A 91 4.69 16.44 -8.45
CA GLU A 91 4.43 15.98 -7.09
C GLU A 91 3.02 15.41 -6.91
N TYR A 92 2.93 14.36 -6.13
CA TYR A 92 1.70 13.71 -5.68
C TYR A 92 1.72 13.59 -4.16
N THR A 93 0.58 13.84 -3.53
CA THR A 93 0.40 13.58 -2.10
C THR A 93 0.04 12.12 -1.89
N VAL A 94 0.74 11.46 -0.98
CA VAL A 94 0.53 10.06 -0.65
C VAL A 94 0.42 9.85 0.85
N ALA A 95 -0.38 8.88 1.26
CA ALA A 95 -0.43 8.38 2.62
C ALA A 95 0.23 7.00 2.66
N VAL A 96 1.22 6.84 3.52
CA VAL A 96 2.00 5.61 3.68
C VAL A 96 2.38 5.43 5.15
N PRO A 97 2.78 4.23 5.60
CA PRO A 97 3.39 4.06 6.92
C PRO A 97 4.63 4.97 7.08
N ASP A 98 4.78 5.61 8.25
CA ASP A 98 5.96 6.44 8.56
C ASP A 98 7.27 5.69 8.36
N PHE A 99 7.31 4.41 8.68
CA PHE A 99 8.42 3.50 8.41
C PHE A 99 8.94 3.59 6.96
N MET A 100 8.04 3.69 5.96
CA MET A 100 8.42 3.83 4.55
C MET A 100 8.98 5.24 4.26
N ILE A 101 8.43 6.30 4.88
CA ILE A 101 8.90 7.68 4.69
C ILE A 101 10.36 7.81 5.11
N TYR A 102 10.74 7.11 6.18
CA TYR A 102 12.10 7.13 6.74
C TYR A 102 13.01 6.05 6.17
N GLY A 103 12.62 5.38 5.08
CA GLY A 103 13.48 4.48 4.30
C GLY A 103 13.39 3.01 4.65
N GLY A 104 12.42 2.61 5.50
CA GLY A 104 12.18 1.20 5.81
C GLY A 104 11.91 0.36 4.55
N ASP A 105 12.27 -0.91 4.59
CA ASP A 105 12.13 -1.89 3.48
C ASP A 105 12.75 -1.40 2.14
N GLY A 106 13.79 -0.57 2.21
CA GLY A 106 14.48 -0.06 1.02
C GLY A 106 13.77 1.12 0.33
N TYR A 107 12.75 1.72 0.93
CA TYR A 107 12.09 2.92 0.38
C TYR A 107 12.90 4.20 0.60
N VAL A 108 14.21 4.13 0.45
CA VAL A 108 15.16 5.20 0.78
C VAL A 108 15.08 6.35 -0.24
N GLY A 109 14.81 7.57 0.24
CA GLY A 109 14.86 8.80 -0.56
C GLY A 109 13.71 8.98 -1.56
N PHE A 110 12.69 8.14 -1.54
CA PHE A 110 11.55 8.29 -2.45
C PHE A 110 10.52 9.30 -1.96
N PHE A 111 10.35 9.41 -0.65
CA PHE A 111 9.45 10.38 -0.02
C PHE A 111 10.23 11.61 0.45
N THR A 112 9.52 12.69 0.77
CA THR A 112 10.11 13.93 1.29
C THR A 112 9.81 14.06 2.80
N PRO A 113 10.70 13.60 3.70
CA PRO A 113 10.43 13.58 5.14
C PRO A 113 10.14 14.97 5.72
N SER A 114 10.79 16.02 5.20
CA SER A 114 10.56 17.41 5.65
C SER A 114 9.17 17.95 5.32
N LYS A 115 8.46 17.34 4.37
CA LYS A 115 7.06 17.63 4.02
C LYS A 115 6.08 16.65 4.67
N ALA A 116 6.56 15.67 5.44
CA ALA A 116 5.72 14.66 6.04
C ALA A 116 4.91 15.21 7.22
N LYS A 117 3.65 14.80 7.28
CA LYS A 117 2.76 15.06 8.41
C LYS A 117 2.30 13.72 8.98
N LEU A 118 2.76 13.41 10.18
CA LEU A 118 2.32 12.19 10.88
C LEU A 118 0.91 12.38 11.42
N ARG A 119 0.14 11.29 11.39
CA ARG A 119 -1.24 11.19 11.86
C ARG A 119 -1.32 10.15 12.98
N GLY A 120 -2.51 9.62 13.26
CA GLY A 120 -2.73 8.56 14.23
C GLY A 120 -2.04 7.24 13.85
N LEU A 121 -2.09 6.29 14.77
CA LEU A 121 -1.58 4.95 14.53
C LEU A 121 -2.30 4.28 13.36
N LEU A 122 -1.56 3.53 12.56
CA LEU A 122 -2.11 2.81 11.42
C LEU A 122 -3.20 1.80 11.84
N VAL A 123 -3.01 1.15 12.99
CA VAL A 123 -3.99 0.23 13.56
C VAL A 123 -5.29 0.95 13.94
N ASP A 124 -5.23 2.17 14.49
CA ASP A 124 -6.42 2.93 14.86
C ASP A 124 -7.24 3.31 13.62
N VAL A 125 -6.56 3.77 12.56
CA VAL A 125 -7.20 4.07 11.26
C VAL A 125 -7.88 2.83 10.68
N PHE A 126 -7.25 1.66 10.80
CA PHE A 126 -7.87 0.40 10.38
C PHE A 126 -9.10 0.05 11.21
N ILE A 127 -9.02 0.21 12.55
CA ILE A 127 -10.14 -0.05 13.47
C ILE A 127 -11.33 0.89 13.14
N GLU A 128 -11.06 2.18 12.94
CA GLU A 128 -12.08 3.15 12.53
C GLU A 128 -12.77 2.74 11.23
N ALA A 129 -11.98 2.40 10.20
CA ALA A 129 -12.50 2.00 8.89
C ALA A 129 -13.37 0.72 8.97
N VAL A 130 -12.94 -0.28 9.75
CA VAL A 130 -13.72 -1.51 9.98
C VAL A 130 -15.00 -1.20 10.74
N THR A 131 -14.93 -0.38 11.79
CA THR A 131 -16.08 0.01 12.62
C THR A 131 -17.13 0.77 11.78
N GLU A 132 -16.68 1.71 10.96
CA GLU A 132 -17.55 2.47 10.07
C GLU A 132 -18.22 1.55 9.04
N ALA A 133 -17.43 0.69 8.38
CA ALA A 133 -17.93 -0.22 7.35
C ALA A 133 -18.92 -1.26 7.89
N SER A 134 -18.78 -1.66 9.16
CA SER A 134 -19.69 -2.61 9.84
C SER A 134 -20.81 -1.96 10.61
N SER A 135 -20.96 -0.62 10.55
CA SER A 135 -21.99 0.09 11.29
C SER A 135 -23.40 -0.41 10.96
N GLY A 136 -24.24 -0.52 12.00
CA GLY A 136 -25.58 -1.08 11.86
C GLY A 136 -25.62 -2.61 11.69
N GLY A 137 -24.58 -3.34 12.11
CA GLY A 137 -24.50 -4.80 12.04
C GLY A 137 -24.24 -5.34 10.64
N LYS A 138 -23.72 -4.55 9.74
CA LYS A 138 -23.38 -4.97 8.37
C LYS A 138 -22.13 -5.83 8.35
N ALA A 139 -22.18 -6.97 7.65
CA ALA A 139 -20.97 -7.74 7.35
C ALA A 139 -20.11 -7.02 6.30
N ILE A 140 -18.80 -6.96 6.54
CA ILE A 140 -17.85 -6.46 5.55
C ILE A 140 -17.54 -7.61 4.60
N THR A 141 -17.80 -7.40 3.31
CA THR A 141 -17.43 -8.35 2.26
C THR A 141 -16.05 -8.00 1.71
N ILE A 142 -15.19 -9.00 1.56
CA ILE A 142 -13.90 -8.81 0.88
C ILE A 142 -14.19 -8.40 -0.57
N PRO A 143 -13.74 -7.22 -1.01
CA PRO A 143 -13.99 -6.76 -2.37
C PRO A 143 -13.31 -7.68 -3.39
N ALA A 144 -13.91 -7.82 -4.55
CA ALA A 144 -13.28 -8.48 -5.68
C ALA A 144 -11.99 -7.76 -6.10
N LEU A 145 -11.08 -8.48 -6.73
CA LEU A 145 -9.88 -7.89 -7.31
C LEU A 145 -10.29 -6.89 -8.41
N ASP A 146 -9.86 -5.65 -8.28
CA ASP A 146 -10.20 -4.55 -9.18
C ASP A 146 -9.11 -4.23 -10.23
N GLY A 147 -8.06 -5.06 -10.27
CA GLY A 147 -6.96 -4.90 -11.22
C GLY A 147 -6.04 -3.71 -10.93
N ARG A 148 -6.10 -3.12 -9.71
CA ARG A 148 -5.20 -2.00 -9.38
C ARG A 148 -3.73 -2.40 -9.37
N ILE A 149 -3.44 -3.67 -9.10
CA ILE A 149 -2.12 -4.27 -9.20
C ILE A 149 -2.20 -5.46 -10.15
N THR A 150 -1.47 -5.40 -11.25
CA THR A 150 -1.53 -6.43 -12.28
C THR A 150 -0.14 -6.98 -12.57
N LYS A 151 0.04 -8.30 -12.40
CA LYS A 151 1.21 -9.00 -12.93
C LYS A 151 0.92 -9.36 -14.39
N VAL A 152 1.74 -8.86 -15.34
CA VAL A 152 1.46 -9.02 -16.78
C VAL A 152 1.85 -10.38 -17.34
N ASN A 153 2.77 -11.09 -16.70
CA ASN A 153 3.10 -12.47 -17.04
C ASN A 153 2.74 -13.40 -15.87
N PRO A 154 1.92 -14.41 -16.08
CA PRO A 154 1.47 -15.34 -15.05
C PRO A 154 2.60 -16.16 -14.42
#